data_cc6d1858666d545e1e2a2706ba1037e3
#
_entry.id   cc6d1858666d545e1e2a2706ba1037e3
#
_cell.length_a   1.000
_cell.length_b   1.000
_cell.length_c   1.000
_cell.angle_alpha   90.00
_cell.angle_beta   90.00
_cell.angle_gamma   90.00
#
_symmetry.space_group_name_H-M   'P 1'
#
loop_
_entity.id
_entity.type
_entity.pdbx_description
1 polymer ?
#
loop_
_entity_poly.entity_id
_entity_poly.type
_entity_poly.pdbx_seq_one_letter_code
_entity_poly.pdbx_strand_id
1 'polypeptide(L)'
;MKRRQTSIDFRPINHAELSRKTAVHEAGHAAAIYLGNKQKQLPPVFFQVFIKKLNYGLQPTECLCQSGDECKHCFTKIEGGRLIHTLPSSVEEAICDFSLTQKEAYQSAFEADIINLLVGPLAEANYIALRDNEPINPRLVNFNALHYYGGSADLETINEYLDCIITSQSGREKKLAELFLAAFNFISDRSNWHAIMALADYILADSKNILDCEEIMAVLDDHYFIHRKNTWC
;
A
#
# COMPACT_ATOMS: atom_id res chain seq x y z
N MET A 1 -11.63 23.63 -44.07
CA MET A 1 -10.96 22.74 -43.09
C MET A 1 -12.01 22.19 -42.14
N LYS A 2 -12.41 20.93 -42.26
CA LYS A 2 -13.36 20.28 -41.35
C LYS A 2 -12.55 19.68 -40.20
N ARG A 3 -12.75 20.19 -38.96
CA ARG A 3 -12.21 19.57 -37.75
C ARG A 3 -12.86 18.20 -37.57
N ARG A 4 -12.05 17.14 -37.57
CA ARG A 4 -12.45 15.81 -37.10
C ARG A 4 -12.71 15.93 -35.59
N GLN A 5 -13.98 15.77 -35.19
CA GLN A 5 -14.31 15.45 -33.80
C GLN A 5 -13.81 14.03 -33.53
N THR A 6 -12.75 13.92 -32.74
CA THR A 6 -12.38 12.65 -32.10
C THR A 6 -13.42 12.39 -31.03
N SER A 7 -14.28 11.42 -31.23
CA SER A 7 -15.15 10.87 -30.20
C SER A 7 -14.20 10.27 -29.12
N ILE A 8 -14.24 10.83 -27.92
CA ILE A 8 -13.61 10.22 -26.75
C ILE A 8 -14.46 8.98 -26.45
N ASP A 9 -13.91 7.82 -26.75
CA ASP A 9 -14.53 6.53 -26.47
C ASP A 9 -14.48 6.34 -24.93
N PHE A 10 -15.55 6.70 -24.23
CA PHE A 10 -15.72 6.39 -22.81
C PHE A 10 -15.92 4.87 -22.69
N ARG A 11 -14.82 4.15 -22.49
CA ARG A 11 -14.92 2.75 -22.09
C ARG A 11 -15.63 2.68 -20.73
N PRO A 12 -16.68 1.87 -20.58
CA PRO A 12 -17.32 1.72 -19.29
C PRO A 12 -16.29 1.24 -18.24
N ILE A 13 -16.30 1.86 -17.05
CA ILE A 13 -15.43 1.46 -15.96
C ILE A 13 -15.73 0.00 -15.62
N ASN A 14 -14.73 -0.85 -15.72
CA ASN A 14 -14.85 -2.24 -15.27
C ASN A 14 -14.75 -2.28 -13.74
N HIS A 15 -15.91 -2.30 -13.08
CA HIS A 15 -15.98 -2.31 -11.61
C HIS A 15 -15.27 -3.52 -10.97
N ALA A 16 -15.29 -4.68 -11.63
CA ALA A 16 -14.58 -5.86 -11.13
C ALA A 16 -13.06 -5.64 -11.15
N GLU A 17 -12.55 -5.02 -12.20
CA GLU A 17 -11.13 -4.70 -12.32
C GLU A 17 -10.70 -3.62 -11.30
N LEU A 18 -11.54 -2.60 -11.09
CA LEU A 18 -11.27 -1.58 -10.08
C LEU A 18 -11.25 -2.20 -8.67
N SER A 19 -12.23 -3.05 -8.36
CA SER A 19 -12.27 -3.78 -7.08
C SER A 19 -11.02 -4.63 -6.87
N ARG A 20 -10.56 -5.30 -7.92
CA ARG A 20 -9.36 -6.14 -7.85
C ARG A 20 -8.11 -5.34 -7.58
N LYS A 21 -7.92 -4.21 -8.27
CA LYS A 21 -6.80 -3.29 -8.03
C LYS A 21 -6.78 -2.80 -6.59
N THR A 22 -7.91 -2.30 -6.10
CA THR A 22 -8.02 -1.81 -4.72
C THR A 22 -7.77 -2.94 -3.70
N ALA A 23 -8.30 -4.14 -3.93
CA ALA A 23 -8.04 -5.27 -3.04
C ALA A 23 -6.56 -5.65 -3.00
N VAL A 24 -5.84 -5.62 -4.12
CA VAL A 24 -4.39 -5.87 -4.17
C VAL A 24 -3.61 -4.77 -3.47
N HIS A 25 -4.03 -3.50 -3.63
CA HIS A 25 -3.45 -2.35 -2.95
C HIS A 25 -3.52 -2.52 -1.43
N GLU A 26 -4.72 -2.74 -0.88
CA GLU A 26 -4.92 -2.90 0.57
C GLU A 26 -4.28 -4.18 1.12
N ALA A 27 -4.29 -5.27 0.34
CA ALA A 27 -3.56 -6.48 0.69
C ALA A 27 -2.04 -6.27 0.73
N GLY A 28 -1.52 -5.38 -0.13
CA GLY A 28 -0.13 -4.94 -0.10
C GLY A 28 0.24 -4.27 1.21
N HIS A 29 -0.56 -3.29 1.64
CA HIS A 29 -0.39 -2.63 2.94
C HIS A 29 -0.45 -3.65 4.09
N ALA A 30 -1.49 -4.49 4.14
CA ALA A 30 -1.69 -5.47 5.19
C ALA A 30 -0.51 -6.46 5.29
N ALA A 31 -0.02 -6.96 4.15
CA ALA A 31 1.14 -7.85 4.11
C ALA A 31 2.42 -7.16 4.60
N ALA A 32 2.66 -5.91 4.22
CA ALA A 32 3.82 -5.16 4.68
C ALA A 32 3.76 -4.89 6.19
N ILE A 33 2.60 -4.48 6.71
CA ILE A 33 2.36 -4.27 8.14
C ILE A 33 2.62 -5.56 8.92
N TYR A 34 2.10 -6.69 8.47
CA TYR A 34 2.24 -7.94 9.23
C TYR A 34 3.55 -8.65 8.92
N LEU A 35 3.77 -9.09 7.67
CA LEU A 35 4.95 -9.88 7.29
C LEU A 35 6.23 -9.04 7.32
N GLY A 36 6.17 -7.80 6.85
CA GLY A 36 7.31 -6.89 6.81
C GLY A 36 7.78 -6.52 8.22
N ASN A 37 6.88 -6.19 9.14
CA ASN A 37 7.23 -5.90 10.53
C ASN A 37 7.75 -7.15 11.25
N LYS A 38 7.13 -8.33 11.01
CA LYS A 38 7.60 -9.62 11.55
C LYS A 38 9.03 -9.98 11.08
N GLN A 39 9.33 -9.75 9.80
CA GLN A 39 10.68 -9.97 9.23
C GLN A 39 11.73 -9.05 9.85
N LYS A 40 11.35 -7.85 10.26
CA LYS A 40 12.21 -6.85 10.93
C LYS A 40 12.19 -6.96 12.45
N GLN A 41 11.48 -7.93 13.01
CA GLN A 41 11.31 -8.12 14.47
C GLN A 41 10.74 -6.88 15.17
N LEU A 42 9.87 -6.12 14.49
CA LEU A 42 9.16 -4.99 15.05
C LEU A 42 7.92 -5.44 15.82
N PRO A 43 7.43 -4.62 16.77
CA PRO A 43 6.21 -4.93 17.52
C PRO A 43 5.02 -5.17 16.61
N PRO A 44 4.11 -6.08 16.97
CA PRO A 44 2.83 -6.23 16.26
C PRO A 44 1.98 -4.97 16.46
N VAL A 45 1.28 -4.58 15.41
CA VAL A 45 0.34 -3.46 15.43
C VAL A 45 -1.04 -3.93 15.01
N PHE A 46 -2.08 -3.30 15.57
CA PHE A 46 -3.47 -3.60 15.22
C PHE A 46 -3.85 -2.85 13.93
N PHE A 47 -4.53 -3.55 13.03
CA PHE A 47 -5.12 -2.98 11.81
C PHE A 47 -6.36 -3.78 11.38
N GLN A 48 -7.18 -3.18 10.54
CA GLN A 48 -8.38 -3.81 9.98
C GLN A 48 -8.53 -3.41 8.51
N VAL A 49 -9.19 -4.24 7.72
CA VAL A 49 -9.56 -3.92 6.34
C VAL A 49 -11.07 -3.75 6.27
N PHE A 50 -11.50 -2.56 5.89
CA PHE A 50 -12.90 -2.22 5.65
C PHE A 50 -13.24 -2.48 4.19
N ILE A 51 -14.32 -3.22 3.94
CA ILE A 51 -14.80 -3.59 2.61
C ILE A 51 -16.13 -2.89 2.37
N LYS A 52 -16.17 -1.95 1.43
CA LYS A 52 -17.43 -1.34 0.99
C LYS A 52 -17.96 -2.10 -0.22
N LYS A 53 -19.12 -2.73 -0.07
CA LYS A 53 -19.86 -3.31 -1.19
C LYS A 53 -20.66 -2.21 -1.88
N LEU A 54 -20.43 -2.01 -3.18
CA LEU A 54 -21.33 -1.17 -3.99
C LEU A 54 -22.67 -1.90 -4.07
N ASN A 55 -23.71 -1.31 -3.49
CA ASN A 55 -25.07 -1.72 -3.80
C ASN A 55 -25.38 -1.35 -5.24
N TYR A 56 -25.51 -2.33 -6.12
CA TYR A 56 -25.92 -2.21 -7.51
C TYR A 56 -27.37 -1.69 -7.60
N GLY A 57 -27.59 -0.41 -7.32
CA GLY A 57 -28.93 0.19 -7.33
C GLY A 57 -28.92 1.71 -7.37
N LEU A 58 -27.79 2.34 -7.11
CA LEU A 58 -27.69 3.79 -7.20
C LEU A 58 -27.20 4.19 -8.60
N GLN A 59 -28.03 5.00 -9.28
CA GLN A 59 -27.71 5.56 -10.59
C GLN A 59 -26.41 6.38 -10.50
N PRO A 60 -25.58 6.43 -11.56
CA PRO A 60 -24.30 7.16 -11.59
C PRO A 60 -24.39 8.67 -11.35
N THR A 61 -25.59 9.21 -11.24
CA THR A 61 -25.88 10.65 -11.14
C THR A 61 -25.76 11.25 -9.75
N GLU A 62 -25.53 10.45 -8.70
CA GLU A 62 -25.41 10.98 -7.32
C GLU A 62 -23.99 11.00 -6.76
N CYS A 63 -22.99 10.97 -7.62
CA CYS A 63 -21.62 11.31 -7.21
C CYS A 63 -21.49 12.83 -7.15
N LEU A 64 -22.00 13.44 -6.09
CA LEU A 64 -21.73 14.84 -5.73
C LEU A 64 -20.30 14.96 -5.23
N CYS A 65 -19.34 14.90 -6.14
CA CYS A 65 -17.96 15.31 -5.88
C CYS A 65 -17.91 16.84 -5.91
N GLN A 66 -18.20 17.48 -4.77
CA GLN A 66 -17.86 18.87 -4.59
C GLN A 66 -16.38 18.96 -4.25
N SER A 67 -15.64 19.63 -5.14
CA SER A 67 -14.29 20.17 -4.97
C SER A 67 -13.20 19.21 -4.47
N GLY A 68 -12.37 18.70 -5.39
CA GLY A 68 -10.97 18.32 -5.13
C GLY A 68 -10.72 16.97 -4.46
N ASP A 69 -11.73 16.32 -3.91
CA ASP A 69 -11.61 14.98 -3.37
C ASP A 69 -11.77 13.95 -4.49
N GLU A 70 -10.75 13.09 -4.62
CA GLU A 70 -10.79 11.90 -5.48
C GLU A 70 -12.09 11.14 -5.26
N CYS A 71 -12.70 10.71 -6.36
CA CYS A 71 -13.93 9.91 -6.35
C CYS A 71 -13.69 8.66 -5.49
N LYS A 72 -14.15 8.69 -4.23
CA LYS A 72 -13.95 7.62 -3.23
C LYS A 72 -14.85 6.42 -3.53
N HIS A 73 -14.67 5.81 -4.68
CA HIS A 73 -15.15 4.46 -4.95
C HIS A 73 -14.14 3.41 -4.46
N CYS A 74 -13.53 3.66 -3.27
CA CYS A 74 -12.69 2.67 -2.64
C CYS A 74 -13.59 1.54 -2.13
N PHE A 75 -13.48 0.37 -2.75
CA PHE A 75 -14.14 -0.85 -2.29
C PHE A 75 -13.55 -1.37 -0.98
N THR A 76 -12.28 -1.07 -0.72
CA THR A 76 -11.54 -1.53 0.45
C THR A 76 -10.66 -0.40 0.97
N LYS A 77 -10.40 -0.42 2.28
CA LYS A 77 -9.49 0.50 2.96
C LYS A 77 -8.92 -0.14 4.21
N ILE A 78 -7.61 -0.06 4.39
CA ILE A 78 -6.97 -0.43 5.64
C ILE A 78 -7.03 0.72 6.65
N GLU A 79 -7.26 0.40 7.92
CA GLU A 79 -7.18 1.35 9.03
C GLU A 79 -6.30 0.79 10.15
N GLY A 80 -5.48 1.64 10.76
CA GLY A 80 -4.46 1.24 11.73
C GLY A 80 -3.14 0.84 11.07
N GLY A 81 -2.38 -0.01 11.74
CA GLY A 81 -1.12 -0.59 11.21
C GLY A 81 0.11 0.30 11.31
N ARG A 82 0.01 1.47 11.94
CA ARG A 82 1.16 2.37 12.14
C ARG A 82 1.88 2.06 13.44
N LEU A 83 3.20 2.00 13.39
CA LEU A 83 4.07 1.92 14.56
C LEU A 83 4.23 3.30 15.22
N ILE A 84 4.23 4.36 14.43
CA ILE A 84 4.30 5.74 14.89
C ILE A 84 2.91 6.35 14.84
N HIS A 85 2.25 6.44 15.99
CA HIS A 85 0.88 6.92 16.08
C HIS A 85 0.75 8.44 15.93
N THR A 86 1.78 9.18 16.35
CA THR A 86 1.80 10.65 16.28
C THR A 86 3.14 11.09 15.72
N LEU A 87 3.11 11.81 14.61
CA LEU A 87 4.31 12.36 14.01
C LEU A 87 4.84 13.51 14.87
N PRO A 88 6.12 13.50 15.28
CA PRO A 88 6.73 14.61 15.98
C PRO A 88 7.06 15.75 15.02
N SER A 89 7.26 16.94 15.52
CA SER A 89 7.76 18.07 14.73
C SER A 89 9.16 17.82 14.17
N SER A 90 9.97 17.06 14.91
CA SER A 90 11.30 16.59 14.52
C SER A 90 11.59 15.29 15.24
N VAL A 91 12.07 14.30 14.49
CA VAL A 91 12.50 13.01 15.07
C VAL A 91 13.74 13.22 15.96
N GLU A 92 14.66 14.09 15.56
CA GLU A 92 15.87 14.38 16.31
C GLU A 92 15.55 14.92 17.71
N GLU A 93 14.58 15.83 17.81
CA GLU A 93 14.10 16.36 19.09
C GLU A 93 13.37 15.29 19.92
N ALA A 94 12.49 14.51 19.27
CA ALA A 94 11.69 13.50 19.95
C ALA A 94 12.54 12.39 20.60
N ILE A 95 13.71 12.09 20.04
CA ILE A 95 14.60 11.01 20.51
C ILE A 95 15.84 11.53 21.25
N CYS A 96 15.92 12.82 21.59
CA CYS A 96 17.13 13.42 22.20
C CYS A 96 17.56 12.67 23.46
N ASP A 97 16.61 12.30 24.33
CA ASP A 97 16.83 11.59 25.60
C ASP A 97 16.85 10.05 25.48
N PHE A 98 16.68 9.50 24.27
CA PHE A 98 16.68 8.05 24.06
C PHE A 98 18.10 7.48 24.11
N SER A 99 18.21 6.26 24.65
CA SER A 99 19.42 5.45 24.48
C SER A 99 19.66 5.12 22.99
N LEU A 100 20.87 4.72 22.64
CA LEU A 100 21.21 4.35 21.27
C LEU A 100 20.26 3.29 20.71
N THR A 101 20.00 2.23 21.47
CA THR A 101 19.09 1.14 21.07
C THR A 101 17.66 1.64 20.87
N GLN A 102 17.17 2.57 21.70
CA GLN A 102 15.84 3.16 21.53
C GLN A 102 15.77 4.05 20.28
N LYS A 103 16.86 4.79 19.97
CA LYS A 103 16.95 5.59 18.74
C LYS A 103 16.87 4.72 17.49
N GLU A 104 17.64 3.63 17.46
CA GLU A 104 17.62 2.66 16.37
C GLU A 104 16.24 2.00 16.19
N ALA A 105 15.61 1.60 17.29
CA ALA A 105 14.26 1.02 17.27
C ALA A 105 13.21 2.02 16.74
N TYR A 106 13.28 3.28 17.20
CA TYR A 106 12.37 4.33 16.74
C TYR A 106 12.55 4.65 15.27
N GLN A 107 13.80 4.77 14.81
CA GLN A 107 14.10 4.97 13.39
C GLN A 107 13.61 3.80 12.54
N SER A 108 13.82 2.56 13.00
CA SER A 108 13.35 1.36 12.30
C SER A 108 11.83 1.32 12.18
N ALA A 109 11.09 1.79 13.22
CA ALA A 109 9.64 1.91 13.18
C ALA A 109 9.17 2.96 12.16
N PHE A 110 9.83 4.13 12.11
CA PHE A 110 9.55 5.16 11.11
C PHE A 110 9.75 4.66 9.68
N GLU A 111 10.87 4.01 9.42
CA GLU A 111 11.19 3.46 8.12
C GLU A 111 10.22 2.34 7.72
N ALA A 112 9.79 1.53 8.68
CA ALA A 112 8.80 0.48 8.44
C ALA A 112 7.45 1.07 8.04
N ASP A 113 6.97 2.11 8.72
CA ASP A 113 5.71 2.76 8.36
C ASP A 113 5.75 3.34 6.94
N ILE A 114 6.85 3.97 6.54
CA ILE A 114 7.03 4.46 5.16
C ILE A 114 7.03 3.30 4.15
N ILE A 115 7.71 2.20 4.45
CA ILE A 115 7.72 1.02 3.57
C ILE A 115 6.32 0.43 3.47
N ASN A 116 5.58 0.33 4.58
CA ASN A 116 4.21 -0.16 4.60
C ASN A 116 3.29 0.69 3.70
N LEU A 117 3.46 2.02 3.72
CA LEU A 117 2.73 2.94 2.84
C LEU A 117 3.13 2.80 1.35
N LEU A 118 4.40 2.51 1.06
CA LEU A 118 4.86 2.31 -0.32
C LEU A 118 4.38 0.99 -0.94
N VAL A 119 4.21 -0.05 -0.13
CA VAL A 119 3.91 -1.40 -0.63
C VAL A 119 2.51 -1.48 -1.26
N GLY A 120 1.50 -0.77 -0.75
CA GLY A 120 0.16 -0.76 -1.33
C GLY A 120 0.15 -0.36 -2.82
N PRO A 121 0.53 0.88 -3.15
CA PRO A 121 0.55 1.32 -4.54
C PRO A 121 1.56 0.56 -5.41
N LEU A 122 2.67 0.07 -4.84
CA LEU A 122 3.60 -0.80 -5.56
C LEU A 122 2.99 -2.17 -5.88
N ALA A 123 2.20 -2.74 -4.98
CA ALA A 123 1.49 -4.00 -5.22
C ALA A 123 0.45 -3.83 -6.34
N GLU A 124 -0.30 -2.73 -6.35
CA GLU A 124 -1.22 -2.42 -7.45
C GLU A 124 -0.47 -2.26 -8.78
N ALA A 125 0.65 -1.53 -8.79
CA ALA A 125 1.48 -1.36 -9.99
C ALA A 125 2.02 -2.71 -10.50
N ASN A 126 2.48 -3.58 -9.61
CA ASN A 126 2.96 -4.92 -9.97
C ASN A 126 1.84 -5.81 -10.52
N TYR A 127 0.66 -5.76 -9.92
CA TYR A 127 -0.52 -6.47 -10.43
C TYR A 127 -0.87 -6.04 -11.85
N ILE A 128 -0.89 -4.73 -12.13
CA ILE A 128 -1.19 -4.18 -13.45
C ILE A 128 -0.12 -4.62 -14.47
N ALA A 129 1.15 -4.51 -14.11
CA ALA A 129 2.25 -4.93 -14.97
C ALA A 129 2.16 -6.43 -15.34
N LEU A 130 1.91 -7.29 -14.36
CA LEU A 130 1.74 -8.74 -14.58
C LEU A 130 0.51 -9.05 -15.45
N ARG A 131 -0.61 -8.36 -15.24
CA ARG A 131 -1.83 -8.50 -16.05
C ARG A 131 -1.58 -8.13 -17.52
N ASP A 132 -0.83 -7.06 -17.74
CA ASP A 132 -0.53 -6.54 -19.07
C ASP A 132 0.69 -7.25 -19.71
N ASN A 133 1.23 -8.26 -19.02
CA ASN A 133 2.43 -9.01 -19.42
C ASN A 133 3.67 -8.12 -19.61
N GLU A 134 3.77 -7.09 -18.79
CA GLU A 134 4.90 -6.15 -18.75
C GLU A 134 5.76 -6.42 -17.50
N PRO A 135 7.10 -6.45 -17.62
CA PRO A 135 7.95 -6.60 -16.44
C PRO A 135 7.95 -5.32 -15.62
N ILE A 136 7.63 -5.44 -14.32
CA ILE A 136 7.80 -4.30 -13.42
C ILE A 136 9.31 -4.05 -13.21
N ASN A 137 9.71 -2.77 -13.31
CA ASN A 137 11.11 -2.38 -13.18
C ASN A 137 11.19 -1.15 -12.28
N PRO A 138 11.98 -1.17 -11.18
CA PRO A 138 12.10 -0.04 -10.26
C PRO A 138 12.67 1.23 -10.89
N ARG A 139 13.24 1.14 -12.10
CA ARG A 139 13.68 2.31 -12.87
C ARG A 139 12.56 2.95 -13.69
N LEU A 140 11.49 2.20 -13.98
CA LEU A 140 10.34 2.67 -14.74
C LEU A 140 9.20 3.12 -13.83
N VAL A 141 8.98 2.41 -12.71
CA VAL A 141 8.04 2.79 -11.67
C VAL A 141 8.80 3.61 -10.64
N ASN A 142 8.68 4.93 -10.68
CA ASN A 142 9.27 5.82 -9.70
C ASN A 142 8.23 6.26 -8.65
N PHE A 143 8.68 6.86 -7.56
CA PHE A 143 7.84 7.32 -6.47
C PHE A 143 6.65 8.18 -6.98
N ASN A 144 6.93 9.18 -7.83
CA ASN A 144 5.88 10.09 -8.32
C ASN A 144 4.84 9.38 -9.20
N ALA A 145 5.19 8.26 -9.85
CA ALA A 145 4.24 7.51 -10.66
C ALA A 145 3.22 6.73 -9.81
N LEU A 146 3.50 6.53 -8.51
CA LEU A 146 2.62 5.76 -7.62
C LEU A 146 1.25 6.41 -7.42
N HIS A 147 1.09 7.71 -7.65
CA HIS A 147 -0.23 8.36 -7.61
C HIS A 147 -1.21 7.79 -8.65
N TYR A 148 -0.73 7.22 -9.76
CA TYR A 148 -1.57 6.56 -10.75
C TYR A 148 -2.06 5.18 -10.31
N TYR A 149 -1.54 4.66 -9.20
CA TYR A 149 -1.83 3.35 -8.61
C TYR A 149 -2.49 3.48 -7.24
N GLY A 150 -3.40 4.43 -7.11
CA GLY A 150 -4.16 4.65 -5.87
C GLY A 150 -3.36 5.29 -4.72
N GLY A 151 -2.07 5.59 -4.91
CA GLY A 151 -1.14 5.97 -3.86
C GLY A 151 -1.14 7.45 -3.46
N SER A 152 -2.06 8.31 -3.92
CA SER A 152 -2.00 9.75 -3.63
C SER A 152 -1.97 10.05 -2.13
N ALA A 153 -2.88 9.46 -1.36
CA ALA A 153 -2.95 9.66 0.10
C ALA A 153 -1.73 9.07 0.83
N ASP A 154 -1.21 7.92 0.34
CA ASP A 154 -0.01 7.31 0.89
C ASP A 154 1.21 8.19 0.67
N LEU A 155 1.36 8.76 -0.53
CA LEU A 155 2.46 9.65 -0.88
C LEU A 155 2.43 10.95 -0.06
N GLU A 156 1.25 11.51 0.21
CA GLU A 156 1.10 12.66 1.11
C GLU A 156 1.59 12.29 2.51
N THR A 157 1.13 11.18 3.05
CA THR A 157 1.55 10.69 4.38
C THR A 157 3.06 10.40 4.42
N ILE A 158 3.64 9.78 3.39
CA ILE A 158 5.09 9.53 3.30
C ILE A 158 5.87 10.85 3.35
N ASN A 159 5.41 11.89 2.67
CA ASN A 159 6.06 13.20 2.72
C ASN A 159 6.02 13.79 4.14
N GLU A 160 4.90 13.67 4.86
CA GLU A 160 4.81 14.08 6.26
C GLU A 160 5.84 13.34 7.14
N TYR A 161 6.00 12.04 6.97
CA TYR A 161 7.02 11.25 7.66
C TYR A 161 8.43 11.73 7.34
N LEU A 162 8.74 11.96 6.07
CA LEU A 162 10.08 12.41 5.63
C LEU A 162 10.39 13.82 6.15
N ASP A 163 9.38 14.69 6.26
CA ASP A 163 9.53 16.03 6.82
C ASP A 163 9.96 16.01 8.29
N CYS A 164 9.53 15.01 9.05
CA CYS A 164 9.92 14.83 10.44
C CYS A 164 11.36 14.30 10.62
N ILE A 165 11.87 13.51 9.64
CA ILE A 165 13.15 12.81 9.77
C ILE A 165 14.31 13.63 9.21
N ILE A 166 14.13 14.32 8.09
CA ILE A 166 15.22 14.88 7.30
C ILE A 166 14.88 16.31 6.84
N THR A 167 15.67 17.26 7.26
CA THR A 167 15.49 18.68 6.89
C THR A 167 16.00 19.02 5.49
N SER A 168 17.01 18.28 4.98
CA SER A 168 17.59 18.58 3.66
C SER A 168 16.88 17.82 2.55
N GLN A 169 16.56 18.51 1.45
CA GLN A 169 15.91 17.92 0.27
C GLN A 169 16.69 16.73 -0.31
N SER A 170 18.00 16.87 -0.48
CA SER A 170 18.86 15.79 -0.99
C SER A 170 18.88 14.56 -0.08
N GLY A 171 18.82 14.78 1.25
CA GLY A 171 18.72 13.70 2.23
C GLY A 171 17.41 12.94 2.11
N ARG A 172 16.28 13.66 1.92
CA ARG A 172 14.96 13.06 1.73
C ARG A 172 14.90 12.20 0.48
N GLU A 173 15.40 12.73 -0.65
CA GLU A 173 15.43 11.99 -1.91
C GLU A 173 16.25 10.70 -1.80
N LYS A 174 17.40 10.76 -1.13
CA LYS A 174 18.23 9.58 -0.90
C LYS A 174 17.52 8.55 -0.01
N LYS A 175 16.95 8.99 1.11
CA LYS A 175 16.21 8.10 2.04
C LYS A 175 15.00 7.49 1.36
N LEU A 176 14.23 8.29 0.63
CA LEU A 176 13.08 7.82 -0.12
C LEU A 176 13.46 6.75 -1.16
N ALA A 177 14.56 6.96 -1.89
CA ALA A 177 15.04 5.97 -2.87
C ALA A 177 15.44 4.64 -2.19
N GLU A 178 16.06 4.69 -1.01
CA GLU A 178 16.41 3.52 -0.20
C GLU A 178 15.14 2.76 0.24
N LEU A 179 14.16 3.47 0.80
CA LEU A 179 12.91 2.87 1.30
C LEU A 179 12.03 2.36 0.15
N PHE A 180 12.01 3.07 -0.97
CA PHE A 180 11.35 2.60 -2.19
C PHE A 180 11.92 1.28 -2.69
N LEU A 181 13.25 1.15 -2.71
CA LEU A 181 13.90 -0.10 -3.10
C LEU A 181 13.58 -1.23 -2.12
N ALA A 182 13.51 -0.94 -0.82
CA ALA A 182 13.12 -1.92 0.19
C ALA A 182 11.67 -2.40 -0.02
N ALA A 183 10.73 -1.48 -0.26
CA ALA A 183 9.34 -1.80 -0.58
C ALA A 183 9.21 -2.60 -1.90
N PHE A 184 9.99 -2.21 -2.91
CA PHE A 184 10.05 -2.93 -4.18
C PHE A 184 10.56 -4.37 -4.01
N ASN A 185 11.62 -4.56 -3.22
CA ASN A 185 12.15 -5.89 -2.91
C ASN A 185 11.12 -6.74 -2.16
N PHE A 186 10.33 -6.13 -1.28
CA PHE A 186 9.26 -6.82 -0.54
C PHE A 186 8.22 -7.40 -1.49
N ILE A 187 7.71 -6.63 -2.47
CA ILE A 187 6.73 -7.14 -3.44
C ILE A 187 7.33 -8.09 -4.45
N SER A 188 8.65 -8.01 -4.68
CA SER A 188 9.37 -8.90 -5.61
C SER A 188 9.67 -10.27 -5.01
N ASP A 189 9.59 -10.42 -3.69
CA ASP A 189 9.69 -11.73 -3.03
C ASP A 189 8.46 -12.57 -3.35
N ARG A 190 8.68 -13.78 -3.85
CA ARG A 190 7.60 -14.66 -4.31
C ARG A 190 6.64 -15.05 -3.21
N SER A 191 7.13 -15.25 -1.99
CA SER A 191 6.29 -15.65 -0.85
C SER A 191 5.43 -14.50 -0.40
N ASN A 192 5.99 -13.28 -0.31
CA ASN A 192 5.22 -12.07 -0.01
C ASN A 192 4.16 -11.80 -1.08
N TRP A 193 4.55 -11.89 -2.35
CA TRP A 193 3.62 -11.66 -3.47
C TRP A 193 2.47 -12.67 -3.48
N HIS A 194 2.77 -13.94 -3.23
CA HIS A 194 1.74 -14.97 -3.15
C HIS A 194 0.76 -14.71 -2.00
N ALA A 195 1.26 -14.31 -0.83
CA ALA A 195 0.42 -13.95 0.31
C ALA A 195 -0.44 -12.71 0.03
N ILE A 196 0.12 -11.68 -0.64
CA ILE A 196 -0.64 -10.48 -1.08
C ILE A 196 -1.79 -10.88 -1.99
N MET A 197 -1.53 -11.71 -3.01
CA MET A 197 -2.56 -12.11 -3.97
C MET A 197 -3.64 -12.97 -3.33
N ALA A 198 -3.26 -13.88 -2.41
CA ALA A 198 -4.21 -14.70 -1.68
C ALA A 198 -5.11 -13.85 -0.76
N LEU A 199 -4.55 -12.85 -0.07
CA LEU A 199 -5.35 -11.92 0.74
C LEU A 199 -6.27 -11.07 -0.14
N ALA A 200 -5.81 -10.61 -1.30
CA ALA A 200 -6.66 -9.87 -2.24
C ALA A 200 -7.84 -10.74 -2.74
N ASP A 201 -7.61 -12.03 -3.02
CA ASP A 201 -8.67 -12.99 -3.37
C ASP A 201 -9.64 -13.17 -2.21
N TYR A 202 -9.13 -13.28 -0.98
CA TYR A 202 -9.94 -13.43 0.22
C TYR A 202 -10.84 -12.20 0.46
N ILE A 203 -10.28 -10.99 0.36
CA ILE A 203 -11.02 -9.72 0.46
C ILE A 203 -12.19 -9.67 -0.54
N LEU A 204 -11.98 -10.13 -1.78
CA LEU A 204 -13.00 -10.10 -2.82
C LEU A 204 -14.07 -11.18 -2.66
N ALA A 205 -13.70 -12.34 -2.12
CA ALA A 205 -14.60 -13.47 -1.91
C ALA A 205 -15.48 -13.32 -0.65
N ASP A 206 -15.01 -12.58 0.36
CA ASP A 206 -15.69 -12.47 1.65
C ASP A 206 -16.99 -11.66 1.54
N SER A 207 -17.95 -12.07 2.37
CA SER A 207 -19.24 -11.37 2.52
C SER A 207 -19.23 -10.30 3.61
N LYS A 208 -18.21 -10.26 4.45
CA LYS A 208 -18.06 -9.30 5.55
C LYS A 208 -17.79 -7.89 5.05
N ASN A 209 -18.08 -6.93 5.89
CA ASN A 209 -17.73 -5.52 5.65
C ASN A 209 -16.40 -5.12 6.32
N ILE A 210 -15.91 -5.96 7.25
CA ILE A 210 -14.67 -5.73 8.00
C ILE A 210 -13.98 -7.07 8.14
N LEU A 211 -12.68 -7.10 7.82
CA LEU A 211 -11.78 -8.18 8.17
C LEU A 211 -10.91 -7.71 9.33
N ASP A 212 -10.88 -8.49 10.39
CA ASP A 212 -10.05 -8.20 11.56
C ASP A 212 -8.60 -8.64 11.38
N CYS A 213 -7.74 -8.15 12.25
CA CYS A 213 -6.31 -8.40 12.21
C CYS A 213 -5.98 -9.90 12.26
N GLU A 214 -6.66 -10.67 13.10
CA GLU A 214 -6.37 -12.10 13.30
C GLU A 214 -6.68 -12.90 12.05
N GLU A 215 -7.79 -12.60 11.39
CA GLU A 215 -8.23 -13.23 10.16
C GLU A 215 -7.27 -12.93 9.01
N ILE A 216 -6.85 -11.65 8.88
CA ILE A 216 -5.88 -11.24 7.88
C ILE A 216 -4.52 -11.93 8.09
N MET A 217 -4.05 -11.97 9.33
CA MET A 217 -2.79 -12.65 9.69
C MET A 217 -2.83 -14.14 9.38
N ALA A 218 -3.96 -14.82 9.64
CA ALA A 218 -4.12 -16.24 9.31
C ALA A 218 -3.99 -16.50 7.81
N VAL A 219 -4.67 -15.70 6.98
CA VAL A 219 -4.58 -15.82 5.52
C VAL A 219 -3.14 -15.56 5.03
N LEU A 220 -2.48 -14.53 5.55
CA LEU A 220 -1.10 -14.21 5.16
C LEU A 220 -0.12 -15.30 5.57
N ASP A 221 -0.20 -15.84 6.79
CA ASP A 221 0.69 -16.89 7.27
C ASP A 221 0.52 -18.19 6.47
N ASP A 222 -0.71 -18.62 6.22
CA ASP A 222 -1.00 -19.84 5.47
C ASP A 222 -0.36 -19.81 4.08
N HIS A 223 -0.47 -18.69 3.38
CA HIS A 223 0.04 -18.57 2.01
C HIS A 223 1.53 -18.22 1.94
N TYR A 224 2.08 -17.54 2.93
CA TYR A 224 3.51 -17.26 3.02
C TYR A 224 4.34 -18.52 3.27
N PHE A 225 3.90 -19.39 4.20
CA PHE A 225 4.64 -20.62 4.56
C PHE A 225 4.52 -21.74 3.54
N ILE A 226 3.40 -21.88 2.85
CA ILE A 226 3.22 -22.89 1.81
C ILE A 226 4.30 -22.74 0.73
N HIS A 227 4.57 -21.51 0.31
CA HIS A 227 5.54 -21.28 -0.76
C HIS A 227 6.99 -21.52 -0.33
N ARG A 228 7.35 -21.20 0.93
CA ARG A 228 8.70 -21.48 1.44
C ARG A 228 9.02 -22.98 1.55
N LYS A 229 8.04 -23.81 1.89
CA LYS A 229 8.24 -25.28 1.95
C LYS A 229 8.48 -25.90 0.58
N ASN A 230 7.91 -25.37 -0.47
CA ASN A 230 8.03 -25.90 -1.84
C ASN A 230 9.31 -25.45 -2.57
N THR A 231 10.08 -24.51 -2.01
CA THR A 231 11.36 -24.06 -2.59
C THR A 231 12.58 -24.85 -2.09
N TRP A 232 12.38 -25.85 -1.20
CA TRP A 232 13.44 -26.70 -0.64
C TRP A 232 13.39 -28.16 -1.15
N CYS A 233 12.63 -28.44 -2.22
CA CYS A 233 12.61 -29.74 -2.90
C CYS A 233 13.35 -29.69 -4.23
#